data_6d1760daa597647176f538fb6eb1c2bb
#
_entry.id   6d1760daa597647176f538fb6eb1c2bb
#
_cell.length_a   1.000
_cell.length_b   1.000
_cell.length_c   1.000
_cell.angle_alpha   90.00
_cell.angle_beta   90.00
_cell.angle_gamma   90.00
#
_symmetry.space_group_name_H-M   'P 1'
#
loop_
_entity.id
_entity.type
_entity.pdbx_description
1 polymer ?
#
loop_
_entity_poly.entity_id
_entity_poly.type
_entity_poly.pdbx_seq_one_letter_code
_entity_poly.pdbx_strand_id
1 'polypeptide(L)'
;MLYPLAEGSATTGGPWAYLAVFALVAIGWAGVPAIGGTVVAGASVLASQGNLNIAAVLAASILGAGVGGLAGYAVGARWGRAIMNNPGPWLGRRQRALIAGETLYAKWGRLAVFFTPCMVSGIVKMKYSQFVIWNLLAGAVYVLSVGPAAYGAGKVTTGQASAGDVGTLVAGIAVGAAAFVLARRYYRRHKARRAAAAGPGGAATPTPAADEEG
;
A
#
# COMPACT_ATOMS: atom_id res chain seq x y z
N MET A 1 -48.46 5.49 24.40
CA MET A 1 -47.06 5.08 24.59
C MET A 1 -46.40 5.07 23.24
N LEU A 2 -45.77 6.19 22.88
CA LEU A 2 -45.00 6.33 21.62
C LEU A 2 -43.56 5.91 21.92
N TYR A 3 -43.11 4.80 21.34
CA TYR A 3 -41.72 4.44 21.32
C TYR A 3 -40.96 5.49 20.52
N PRO A 4 -39.86 6.07 21.02
CA PRO A 4 -38.96 6.82 20.18
C PRO A 4 -38.16 5.83 19.34
N LEU A 5 -38.56 5.68 18.09
CA LEU A 5 -37.75 5.06 17.07
C LEU A 5 -36.57 5.96 16.77
N ALA A 6 -35.39 5.35 16.76
CA ALA A 6 -34.10 5.94 16.33
C ALA A 6 -33.36 6.78 17.37
N GLU A 7 -32.94 6.19 18.46
CA GLU A 7 -31.60 6.47 18.93
C GLU A 7 -30.63 5.61 18.05
N GLY A 8 -30.36 6.09 16.83
CA GLY A 8 -29.17 5.70 16.14
C GLY A 8 -28.02 6.02 17.10
N SER A 9 -27.26 5.00 17.49
CA SER A 9 -26.06 5.13 18.33
C SER A 9 -25.24 6.30 17.78
N ALA A 10 -25.33 7.45 18.47
CA ALA A 10 -24.52 8.61 18.14
C ALA A 10 -23.07 8.17 18.34
N THR A 11 -22.43 7.72 17.28
CA THR A 11 -20.99 7.50 17.28
C THR A 11 -20.39 8.83 17.71
N THR A 12 -19.63 8.82 18.79
CA THR A 12 -19.04 10.02 19.41
C THR A 12 -18.13 10.80 18.43
N GLY A 13 -17.67 10.12 17.38
CA GLY A 13 -16.96 10.72 16.25
C GLY A 13 -17.94 11.22 15.20
N GLY A 14 -18.16 12.54 15.17
CA GLY A 14 -18.92 13.18 14.11
C GLY A 14 -18.33 12.97 12.73
N PRO A 15 -18.96 13.46 11.62
CA PRO A 15 -18.51 13.29 10.24
C PRO A 15 -17.08 13.77 10.01
N TRP A 16 -16.60 14.70 10.80
CA TRP A 16 -15.22 15.21 10.78
C TRP A 16 -14.16 14.15 11.09
N ALA A 17 -14.50 13.17 11.95
CA ALA A 17 -13.56 12.08 12.27
C ALA A 17 -13.27 11.21 11.03
N TYR A 18 -14.27 10.91 10.22
CA TYR A 18 -14.09 10.15 8.98
C TYR A 18 -13.35 10.96 7.91
N LEU A 19 -13.60 12.27 7.85
CA LEU A 19 -12.85 13.16 6.95
C LEU A 19 -11.37 13.23 7.37
N ALA A 20 -11.08 13.29 8.67
CA ALA A 20 -9.72 13.25 9.18
C ALA A 20 -9.02 11.92 8.85
N VAL A 21 -9.71 10.78 9.03
CA VAL A 21 -9.21 9.46 8.63
C VAL A 21 -8.89 9.43 7.14
N PHE A 22 -9.84 9.87 6.29
CA PHE A 22 -9.63 9.97 4.84
C PHE A 22 -8.40 10.82 4.50
N ALA A 23 -8.31 12.03 5.03
CA ALA A 23 -7.22 12.97 4.72
C ALA A 23 -5.85 12.45 5.18
N LEU A 24 -5.77 11.92 6.40
CA LEU A 24 -4.52 11.40 6.94
C LEU A 24 -4.06 10.13 6.22
N VAL A 25 -4.99 9.24 5.85
CA VAL A 25 -4.67 8.07 5.02
C VAL A 25 -4.23 8.52 3.63
N ALA A 26 -4.89 9.52 3.02
CA ALA A 26 -4.49 10.07 1.73
C ALA A 26 -3.07 10.64 1.75
N ILE A 27 -2.72 11.42 2.78
CA ILE A 27 -1.37 11.95 2.97
C ILE A 27 -0.34 10.81 3.12
N GLY A 28 -0.66 9.81 3.93
CA GLY A 28 0.19 8.64 4.13
C GLY A 28 0.44 7.89 2.81
N TRP A 29 -0.62 7.66 2.04
CA TRP A 29 -0.54 6.95 0.76
C TRP A 29 0.13 7.75 -0.36
N ALA A 30 0.05 9.09 -0.30
CA ALA A 30 0.72 9.98 -1.24
C ALA A 30 2.26 9.88 -1.19
N GLY A 31 2.83 9.43 -0.06
CA GLY A 31 4.28 9.23 0.02
C GLY A 31 4.90 9.46 1.39
N VAL A 32 4.10 9.64 2.45
CA VAL A 32 4.60 9.73 3.82
C VAL A 32 4.45 8.38 4.51
N PRO A 33 5.52 7.55 4.55
CA PRO A 33 5.42 6.20 5.10
C PRO A 33 5.04 6.24 6.60
N ALA A 34 4.35 5.20 7.04
CA ALA A 34 3.86 4.96 8.40
C ALA A 34 2.58 5.71 8.81
N ILE A 35 2.26 6.91 8.31
CA ILE A 35 1.07 7.67 8.73
C ILE A 35 -0.22 6.90 8.36
N GLY A 36 -0.35 6.45 7.11
CA GLY A 36 -1.57 5.78 6.65
C GLY A 36 -1.92 4.53 7.47
N GLY A 37 -0.91 3.72 7.80
CA GLY A 37 -1.10 2.48 8.55
C GLY A 37 -1.50 2.70 10.00
N THR A 38 -0.84 3.62 10.68
CA THR A 38 -1.16 3.95 12.09
C THR A 38 -2.56 4.56 12.21
N VAL A 39 -2.98 5.37 11.24
CA VAL A 39 -4.32 5.96 11.21
C VAL A 39 -5.39 4.90 11.00
N VAL A 40 -5.22 3.98 10.03
CA VAL A 40 -6.17 2.88 9.81
C VAL A 40 -6.29 2.01 11.06
N ALA A 41 -5.17 1.63 11.66
CA ALA A 41 -5.18 0.82 12.87
C ALA A 41 -5.83 1.55 14.05
N GLY A 42 -5.42 2.79 14.32
CA GLY A 42 -5.96 3.59 15.43
C GLY A 42 -7.47 3.86 15.29
N ALA A 43 -7.93 4.25 14.09
CA ALA A 43 -9.35 4.46 13.83
C ALA A 43 -10.17 3.17 13.97
N SER A 44 -9.60 2.02 13.58
CA SER A 44 -10.25 0.71 13.75
C SER A 44 -10.34 0.30 15.23
N VAL A 45 -9.32 0.61 16.04
CA VAL A 45 -9.38 0.42 17.50
C VAL A 45 -10.44 1.34 18.12
N LEU A 46 -10.52 2.62 17.73
CA LEU A 46 -11.58 3.53 18.19
C LEU A 46 -12.97 3.03 17.76
N ALA A 47 -13.09 2.43 16.60
CA ALA A 47 -14.34 1.79 16.17
C ALA A 47 -14.68 0.57 17.03
N SER A 48 -13.68 -0.21 17.48
CA SER A 48 -13.92 -1.35 18.40
C SER A 48 -14.46 -0.92 19.76
N GLN A 49 -14.19 0.30 20.17
CA GLN A 49 -14.69 0.92 21.41
C GLN A 49 -16.06 1.58 21.25
N GLY A 50 -16.68 1.50 20.06
CA GLY A 50 -17.97 2.10 19.78
C GLY A 50 -17.94 3.59 19.41
N ASN A 51 -16.78 4.22 19.39
CA ASN A 51 -16.64 5.65 19.07
C ASN A 51 -16.83 5.96 17.57
N LEU A 52 -16.57 5.00 16.70
CA LEU A 52 -16.66 5.12 15.25
C LEU A 52 -17.35 3.89 14.64
N ASN A 53 -17.96 4.06 13.47
CA ASN A 53 -18.47 2.94 12.70
C ASN A 53 -17.34 2.33 11.86
N ILE A 54 -17.06 1.04 12.05
CA ILE A 54 -15.96 0.35 11.36
C ILE A 54 -16.12 0.36 9.84
N ALA A 55 -17.33 0.17 9.31
CA ALA A 55 -17.56 0.17 7.87
C ALA A 55 -17.25 1.55 7.25
N ALA A 56 -17.63 2.64 7.92
CA ALA A 56 -17.32 4.00 7.51
C ALA A 56 -15.80 4.29 7.58
N VAL A 57 -15.10 3.80 8.62
CA VAL A 57 -13.64 3.89 8.74
C VAL A 57 -12.95 3.18 7.58
N LEU A 58 -13.37 1.95 7.26
CA LEU A 58 -12.79 1.18 6.15
C LEU A 58 -13.06 1.88 4.80
N ALA A 59 -14.29 2.35 4.56
CA ALA A 59 -14.64 3.07 3.35
C ALA A 59 -13.82 4.36 3.19
N ALA A 60 -13.74 5.19 4.23
CA ALA A 60 -12.94 6.41 4.22
C ALA A 60 -11.45 6.12 3.98
N SER A 61 -10.93 5.04 4.58
CA SER A 61 -9.53 4.61 4.41
C SER A 61 -9.24 4.13 2.99
N ILE A 62 -10.13 3.35 2.38
CA ILE A 62 -9.96 2.87 0.99
C ILE A 62 -10.02 4.05 0.01
N LEU A 63 -10.97 4.96 0.18
CA LEU A 63 -11.06 6.17 -0.64
C LEU A 63 -9.83 7.06 -0.45
N GLY A 64 -9.37 7.25 0.79
CA GLY A 64 -8.17 8.00 1.12
C GLY A 64 -6.92 7.39 0.48
N ALA A 65 -6.74 6.07 0.55
CA ALA A 65 -5.64 5.37 -0.08
C ALA A 65 -5.67 5.52 -1.62
N GLY A 66 -6.87 5.43 -2.22
CA GLY A 66 -7.06 5.64 -3.65
C GLY A 66 -6.64 7.04 -4.09
N VAL A 67 -7.23 8.07 -3.48
CA VAL A 67 -6.97 9.50 -3.80
C VAL A 67 -5.52 9.87 -3.48
N GLY A 68 -5.00 9.47 -2.31
CA GLY A 68 -3.63 9.72 -1.91
C GLY A 68 -2.62 9.09 -2.86
N GLY A 69 -2.87 7.84 -3.29
CA GLY A 69 -2.04 7.17 -4.27
C GLY A 69 -2.01 7.88 -5.62
N LEU A 70 -3.16 8.35 -6.10
CA LEU A 70 -3.24 9.14 -7.35
C LEU A 70 -2.48 10.47 -7.23
N ALA A 71 -2.64 11.18 -6.11
CA ALA A 71 -1.91 12.41 -5.83
C ALA A 71 -0.39 12.15 -5.78
N GLY A 72 0.04 11.10 -5.07
CA GLY A 72 1.44 10.71 -5.00
C GLY A 72 2.02 10.35 -6.35
N TYR A 73 1.28 9.61 -7.17
CA TYR A 73 1.67 9.30 -8.55
C TYR A 73 1.83 10.59 -9.39
N ALA A 74 0.86 11.51 -9.35
CA ALA A 74 0.89 12.76 -10.10
C ALA A 74 2.09 13.63 -9.73
N VAL A 75 2.36 13.77 -8.41
CA VAL A 75 3.54 14.47 -7.90
C VAL A 75 4.82 13.80 -8.37
N GLY A 76 4.91 12.47 -8.27
CA GLY A 76 6.06 11.69 -8.74
C GLY A 76 6.30 11.83 -10.24
N ALA A 77 5.25 11.77 -11.05
CA ALA A 77 5.35 11.87 -12.50
C ALA A 77 5.78 13.26 -12.98
N ARG A 78 5.34 14.33 -12.30
CA ARG A 78 5.59 15.72 -12.71
C ARG A 78 6.88 16.28 -12.12
N TRP A 79 7.11 16.06 -10.84
CA TRP A 79 8.22 16.70 -10.10
C TRP A 79 9.20 15.71 -9.48
N GLY A 80 8.91 14.41 -9.52
CA GLY A 80 9.65 13.42 -8.76
C GLY A 80 11.15 13.42 -9.04
N ARG A 81 11.57 13.51 -10.30
CA ARG A 81 13.01 13.58 -10.66
C ARG A 81 13.66 14.89 -10.19
N ALA A 82 12.95 16.02 -10.26
CA ALA A 82 13.45 17.29 -9.77
C ALA A 82 13.63 17.27 -8.25
N ILE A 83 12.64 16.72 -7.51
CA ILE A 83 12.70 16.57 -6.06
C ILE A 83 13.83 15.63 -5.64
N MET A 84 14.04 14.53 -6.37
CA MET A 84 15.08 13.55 -6.06
C MET A 84 16.49 14.08 -6.32
N ASN A 85 16.68 14.96 -7.32
CA ASN A 85 17.98 15.52 -7.71
C ASN A 85 18.26 16.89 -7.07
N ASN A 86 17.32 17.44 -6.29
CA ASN A 86 17.52 18.72 -5.64
C ASN A 86 18.69 18.65 -4.63
N PRO A 87 19.73 19.50 -4.73
CA PRO A 87 20.85 19.48 -3.83
C PRO A 87 20.42 19.77 -2.39
N GLY A 88 20.93 19.00 -1.43
CA GLY A 88 20.59 19.15 -0.02
C GLY A 88 21.14 17.98 0.82
N PRO A 89 21.07 18.11 2.16
CA PRO A 89 21.68 17.14 3.09
C PRO A 89 21.16 15.71 2.95
N TRP A 90 20.00 15.53 2.32
CA TRP A 90 19.34 14.23 2.14
C TRP A 90 19.47 13.67 0.72
N LEU A 91 20.25 14.30 -0.16
CA LEU A 91 20.38 13.92 -1.57
C LEU A 91 20.76 12.43 -1.72
N GLY A 92 21.79 11.98 -1.03
CA GLY A 92 22.23 10.58 -1.10
C GLY A 92 21.22 9.55 -0.60
N ARG A 93 20.37 9.91 0.36
CA ARG A 93 19.27 9.03 0.82
C ARG A 93 18.14 8.97 -0.19
N ARG A 94 17.77 10.11 -0.80
CA ARG A 94 16.73 10.18 -1.84
C ARG A 94 17.14 9.39 -3.08
N GLN A 95 18.38 9.55 -3.54
CA GLN A 95 18.90 8.81 -4.69
C GLN A 95 18.93 7.30 -4.43
N ARG A 96 19.39 6.87 -3.25
CA ARG A 96 19.33 5.44 -2.88
C ARG A 96 17.91 4.90 -2.84
N ALA A 97 16.95 5.65 -2.31
CA ALA A 97 15.53 5.27 -2.30
C ALA A 97 14.96 5.16 -3.72
N LEU A 98 15.35 6.06 -4.63
CA LEU A 98 14.96 6.01 -6.03
C LEU A 98 15.53 4.77 -6.73
N ILE A 99 16.84 4.51 -6.61
CA ILE A 99 17.50 3.34 -7.19
C ILE A 99 16.87 2.05 -6.65
N ALA A 100 16.62 1.97 -5.34
CA ALA A 100 15.94 0.84 -4.74
C ALA A 100 14.53 0.65 -5.29
N GLY A 101 13.77 1.73 -5.48
CA GLY A 101 12.45 1.71 -6.10
C GLY A 101 12.51 1.26 -7.56
N GLU A 102 13.38 1.83 -8.38
CA GLU A 102 13.58 1.43 -9.79
C GLU A 102 13.99 -0.04 -9.90
N THR A 103 14.89 -0.50 -9.05
CA THR A 103 15.30 -1.91 -8.96
C THR A 103 14.12 -2.81 -8.60
N LEU A 104 13.28 -2.37 -7.66
CA LEU A 104 12.10 -3.11 -7.25
C LEU A 104 11.08 -3.21 -8.40
N TYR A 105 10.86 -2.11 -9.15
CA TYR A 105 10.01 -2.12 -10.35
C TYR A 105 10.57 -3.00 -11.46
N ALA A 106 11.89 -2.95 -11.71
CA ALA A 106 12.55 -3.82 -12.66
C ALA A 106 12.39 -5.30 -12.28
N LYS A 107 12.44 -5.60 -10.98
CA LYS A 107 12.38 -6.97 -10.46
C LYS A 107 10.94 -7.48 -10.32
N TRP A 108 10.03 -6.68 -9.78
CA TRP A 108 8.67 -7.08 -9.40
C TRP A 108 7.59 -6.57 -10.37
N GLY A 109 7.94 -5.67 -11.30
CA GLY A 109 7.01 -5.10 -12.26
C GLY A 109 5.86 -4.38 -11.54
N ARG A 110 4.61 -4.68 -11.96
CA ARG A 110 3.39 -4.06 -11.43
C ARG A 110 3.13 -4.32 -9.94
N LEU A 111 3.64 -5.42 -9.39
CA LEU A 111 3.51 -5.74 -7.96
C LEU A 111 4.33 -4.82 -7.06
N ALA A 112 5.31 -4.10 -7.60
CA ALA A 112 6.08 -3.13 -6.83
C ALA A 112 5.21 -2.05 -6.18
N VAL A 113 4.01 -1.75 -6.75
CA VAL A 113 3.05 -0.80 -6.17
C VAL A 113 2.65 -1.16 -4.73
N PHE A 114 2.62 -2.46 -4.39
CA PHE A 114 2.30 -2.90 -3.01
C PHE A 114 3.38 -2.57 -1.98
N PHE A 115 4.62 -2.36 -2.42
CA PHE A 115 5.79 -2.22 -1.55
C PHE A 115 6.50 -0.88 -1.68
N THR A 116 6.14 -0.08 -2.67
CA THR A 116 6.77 1.22 -2.93
C THR A 116 5.80 2.36 -2.74
N PRO A 117 6.27 3.51 -2.22
CA PRO A 117 5.46 4.72 -2.22
C PRO A 117 4.93 5.04 -3.62
N CYS A 118 3.67 5.44 -3.73
CA CYS A 118 3.00 5.72 -5.01
C CYS A 118 3.74 6.78 -5.85
N MET A 119 4.48 7.68 -5.20
CA MET A 119 5.35 8.66 -5.85
C MET A 119 6.43 8.01 -6.72
N VAL A 120 7.01 6.87 -6.31
CA VAL A 120 8.02 6.14 -7.10
C VAL A 120 7.42 5.60 -8.39
N SER A 121 6.17 5.10 -8.35
CA SER A 121 5.43 4.65 -9.54
C SER A 121 5.30 5.76 -10.58
N GLY A 122 5.09 7.00 -10.14
CA GLY A 122 5.05 8.19 -10.99
C GLY A 122 6.42 8.52 -11.59
N ILE A 123 7.49 8.46 -10.80
CA ILE A 123 8.87 8.74 -11.26
C ILE A 123 9.29 7.77 -12.38
N VAL A 124 8.95 6.48 -12.21
CA VAL A 124 9.22 5.41 -13.18
C VAL A 124 8.28 5.49 -14.41
N LYS A 125 7.32 6.43 -14.42
CA LYS A 125 6.34 6.62 -15.50
C LYS A 125 5.58 5.33 -15.85
N MET A 126 5.12 4.60 -14.83
CA MET A 126 4.23 3.45 -15.04
C MET A 126 2.96 3.90 -15.78
N LYS A 127 2.38 3.05 -16.65
CA LYS A 127 1.11 3.37 -17.34
C LYS A 127 0.02 3.68 -16.32
N TYR A 128 -0.61 4.87 -16.43
CA TYR A 128 -1.58 5.40 -15.47
C TYR A 128 -2.73 4.41 -15.17
N SER A 129 -3.34 3.83 -16.22
CA SER A 129 -4.43 2.86 -16.04
C SER A 129 -4.02 1.64 -15.22
N GLN A 130 -2.81 1.13 -15.45
CA GLN A 130 -2.28 0.01 -14.67
C GLN A 130 -2.02 0.43 -13.22
N PHE A 131 -1.47 1.63 -13.02
CA PHE A 131 -1.24 2.16 -11.68
C PHE A 131 -2.54 2.28 -10.88
N VAL A 132 -3.60 2.88 -11.48
CA VAL A 132 -4.90 3.05 -10.81
C VAL A 132 -5.44 1.72 -10.29
N ILE A 133 -5.50 0.70 -11.15
CA ILE A 133 -6.04 -0.63 -10.78
C ILE A 133 -5.20 -1.25 -9.64
N TRP A 134 -3.88 -1.23 -9.77
CA TRP A 134 -3.01 -1.83 -8.77
C TRP A 134 -2.97 -1.04 -7.46
N ASN A 135 -3.08 0.29 -7.52
CA ASN A 135 -3.17 1.14 -6.34
C ASN A 135 -4.46 0.90 -5.55
N LEU A 136 -5.61 0.87 -6.24
CA LEU A 136 -6.89 0.58 -5.59
C LEU A 136 -6.89 -0.82 -4.97
N LEU A 137 -6.39 -1.81 -5.70
CA LEU A 137 -6.29 -3.17 -5.19
C LEU A 137 -5.36 -3.25 -3.96
N ALA A 138 -4.19 -2.60 -4.03
CA ALA A 138 -3.24 -2.56 -2.92
C ALA A 138 -3.84 -1.87 -1.69
N GLY A 139 -4.49 -0.71 -1.88
CA GLY A 139 -5.17 0.02 -0.83
C GLY A 139 -6.28 -0.79 -0.18
N ALA A 140 -7.14 -1.41 -0.99
CA ALA A 140 -8.22 -2.26 -0.49
C ALA A 140 -7.69 -3.47 0.31
N VAL A 141 -6.73 -4.21 -0.25
CA VAL A 141 -6.12 -5.36 0.44
C VAL A 141 -5.47 -4.93 1.75
N TYR A 142 -4.74 -3.81 1.75
CA TYR A 142 -4.10 -3.29 2.94
C TYR A 142 -5.12 -2.90 4.02
N VAL A 143 -6.13 -2.09 3.68
CA VAL A 143 -7.16 -1.63 4.62
C VAL A 143 -8.00 -2.79 5.15
N LEU A 144 -8.38 -3.74 4.29
CA LEU A 144 -9.15 -4.93 4.68
C LEU A 144 -8.31 -5.97 5.46
N SER A 145 -6.99 -5.86 5.44
CA SER A 145 -6.12 -6.67 6.31
C SER A 145 -5.92 -6.00 7.67
N VAL A 146 -5.51 -4.73 7.67
CA VAL A 146 -5.12 -4.00 8.88
C VAL A 146 -6.35 -3.57 9.69
N GLY A 147 -7.40 -3.09 9.03
CA GLY A 147 -8.60 -2.57 9.70
C GLY A 147 -9.29 -3.62 10.57
N PRO A 148 -9.78 -4.74 10.01
CA PRO A 148 -10.42 -5.80 10.80
C PRO A 148 -9.50 -6.42 11.84
N ALA A 149 -8.19 -6.58 11.53
CA ALA A 149 -7.22 -7.08 12.50
C ALA A 149 -7.08 -6.14 13.70
N ALA A 150 -6.96 -4.84 13.47
CA ALA A 150 -6.87 -3.84 14.53
C ALA A 150 -8.18 -3.70 15.31
N TYR A 151 -9.34 -3.80 14.64
CA TYR A 151 -10.64 -3.81 15.28
C TYR A 151 -10.80 -5.01 16.24
N GLY A 152 -10.50 -6.22 15.76
CA GLY A 152 -10.55 -7.43 16.58
C GLY A 152 -9.56 -7.37 17.76
N ALA A 153 -8.35 -6.87 17.52
CA ALA A 153 -7.36 -6.66 18.58
C ALA A 153 -7.85 -5.69 19.65
N GLY A 154 -8.52 -4.58 19.25
CA GLY A 154 -9.13 -3.62 20.18
C GLY A 154 -10.19 -4.25 21.06
N LYS A 155 -11.05 -5.11 20.52
CA LYS A 155 -12.06 -5.87 21.29
C LYS A 155 -11.42 -6.86 22.26
N VAL A 156 -10.37 -7.56 21.85
CA VAL A 156 -9.66 -8.50 22.72
C VAL A 156 -8.99 -7.78 23.88
N THR A 157 -8.34 -6.65 23.64
CA THR A 157 -7.64 -5.90 24.69
C THR A 157 -8.57 -5.25 25.71
N THR A 158 -9.81 -4.93 25.31
CA THR A 158 -10.83 -4.39 26.23
C THR A 158 -11.62 -5.47 26.97
N GLY A 159 -11.34 -6.75 26.75
CA GLY A 159 -12.09 -7.86 27.35
C GLY A 159 -13.53 -8.00 26.84
N GLN A 160 -13.90 -7.30 25.79
CA GLN A 160 -15.23 -7.30 25.17
C GLN A 160 -15.31 -8.19 23.93
N ALA A 161 -14.30 -9.03 23.71
CA ALA A 161 -14.21 -9.86 22.52
C ALA A 161 -15.24 -10.99 22.55
N SER A 162 -16.04 -11.05 21.48
CA SER A 162 -16.84 -12.23 21.14
C SER A 162 -16.04 -13.18 20.21
N ALA A 163 -16.55 -14.38 20.02
CA ALA A 163 -15.95 -15.31 19.04
C ALA A 163 -15.91 -14.70 17.62
N GLY A 164 -16.89 -13.85 17.26
CA GLY A 164 -16.91 -13.11 16.00
C GLY A 164 -15.78 -12.08 15.89
N ASP A 165 -15.44 -11.40 16.99
CA ASP A 165 -14.37 -10.39 17.00
C ASP A 165 -12.98 -11.05 16.87
N VAL A 166 -12.77 -12.20 17.48
CA VAL A 166 -11.58 -13.04 17.26
C VAL A 166 -11.53 -13.49 15.80
N GLY A 167 -12.69 -13.83 15.22
CA GLY A 167 -12.83 -14.17 13.81
C GLY A 167 -12.40 -13.02 12.88
N THR A 168 -12.76 -11.75 13.20
CA THR A 168 -12.35 -10.59 12.40
C THR A 168 -10.84 -10.33 12.47
N LEU A 169 -10.24 -10.52 13.63
CA LEU A 169 -8.79 -10.46 13.82
C LEU A 169 -8.07 -11.48 12.92
N VAL A 170 -8.51 -12.75 13.02
CA VAL A 170 -7.94 -13.84 12.23
C VAL A 170 -8.15 -13.62 10.73
N ALA A 171 -9.35 -13.17 10.33
CA ALA A 171 -9.68 -12.88 8.94
C ALA A 171 -8.78 -11.77 8.36
N GLY A 172 -8.56 -10.68 9.08
CA GLY A 172 -7.65 -9.60 8.67
C GLY A 172 -6.22 -10.10 8.46
N ILE A 173 -5.70 -10.88 9.40
CA ILE A 173 -4.37 -11.50 9.28
C ILE A 173 -4.33 -12.47 8.08
N ALA A 174 -5.36 -13.28 7.91
CA ALA A 174 -5.44 -14.25 6.81
C ALA A 174 -5.47 -13.56 5.43
N VAL A 175 -6.21 -12.46 5.28
CA VAL A 175 -6.24 -11.65 4.04
C VAL A 175 -4.84 -11.11 3.74
N GLY A 176 -4.15 -10.55 4.72
CA GLY A 176 -2.77 -10.07 4.56
C GLY A 176 -1.80 -11.18 4.17
N ALA A 177 -1.87 -12.32 4.86
CA ALA A 177 -1.03 -13.49 4.57
C ALA A 177 -1.33 -14.06 3.17
N ALA A 178 -2.61 -14.19 2.78
CA ALA A 178 -3.00 -14.65 1.46
C ALA A 178 -2.49 -13.71 0.36
N ALA A 179 -2.64 -12.40 0.53
CA ALA A 179 -2.12 -11.41 -0.40
C ALA A 179 -0.60 -11.52 -0.57
N PHE A 180 0.13 -11.68 0.54
CA PHE A 180 1.58 -11.88 0.53
C PHE A 180 2.00 -13.16 -0.21
N VAL A 181 1.32 -14.28 0.08
CA VAL A 181 1.58 -15.57 -0.59
C VAL A 181 1.30 -15.49 -2.09
N LEU A 182 0.17 -14.87 -2.48
CA LEU A 182 -0.20 -14.68 -3.89
C LEU A 182 0.83 -13.79 -4.61
N ALA A 183 1.25 -12.69 -4.00
CA ALA A 183 2.28 -11.82 -4.54
C ALA A 183 3.60 -12.59 -4.74
N ARG A 184 4.01 -13.40 -3.74
CA ARG A 184 5.21 -14.23 -3.81
C ARG A 184 5.12 -15.33 -4.90
N ARG A 185 3.95 -15.98 -5.04
CA ARG A 185 3.71 -16.99 -6.10
C ARG A 185 3.73 -16.36 -7.49
N TYR A 186 3.09 -15.22 -7.66
CA TYR A 186 3.11 -14.48 -8.91
C TYR A 186 4.53 -14.09 -9.31
N TYR A 187 5.33 -13.58 -8.38
CA TYR A 187 6.73 -13.26 -8.59
C TYR A 187 7.56 -14.46 -9.06
N ARG A 188 7.43 -15.60 -8.37
CA ARG A 188 8.15 -16.82 -8.74
C ARG A 188 7.80 -17.28 -10.15
N ARG A 189 6.52 -17.25 -10.54
CA ARG A 189 6.07 -17.61 -11.89
C ARG A 189 6.61 -16.68 -12.96
N HIS A 190 6.63 -15.37 -12.71
CA HIS A 190 7.18 -14.38 -13.63
C HIS A 190 8.70 -14.50 -13.79
N LYS A 191 9.43 -14.79 -12.73
CA LYS A 191 10.87 -15.04 -12.77
C LYS A 191 11.18 -16.31 -13.60
N ALA A 192 10.44 -17.39 -13.40
CA ALA A 192 10.60 -18.63 -14.15
C ALA A 192 10.35 -18.42 -15.66
N ARG A 193 9.29 -17.68 -16.03
CA ARG A 193 8.99 -17.36 -17.43
C ARG A 193 10.07 -16.49 -18.10
N ARG A 194 10.63 -15.53 -17.37
CA ARG A 194 11.74 -14.70 -17.89
C ARG A 194 13.03 -15.49 -18.05
N ALA A 195 13.34 -16.41 -17.14
CA ALA A 195 14.47 -17.31 -17.24
C ALA A 195 14.34 -18.27 -18.43
N ALA A 196 13.12 -18.81 -18.65
CA ALA A 196 12.83 -19.67 -19.78
C ALA A 196 12.89 -18.92 -21.13
N ALA A 197 12.51 -17.65 -21.16
CA ALA A 197 12.59 -16.80 -22.37
C ALA A 197 14.02 -16.33 -22.69
N ALA A 198 14.93 -16.34 -21.71
CA ALA A 198 16.32 -15.95 -21.90
C ALA A 198 17.22 -17.06 -22.52
N GLY A 199 16.70 -18.29 -22.73
CA GLY A 199 17.38 -19.40 -23.39
C GLY A 199 18.80 -19.73 -22.88
N PRO A 200 19.33 -20.92 -23.11
CA PRO A 200 20.70 -21.27 -22.71
C PRO A 200 21.81 -20.64 -23.59
N GLY A 201 21.46 -19.69 -24.49
CA GLY A 201 22.36 -19.10 -25.49
C GLY A 201 22.88 -17.68 -25.21
N GLY A 202 22.61 -17.10 -24.03
CA GLY A 202 23.03 -15.70 -23.72
C GLY A 202 24.40 -15.54 -23.04
N ALA A 203 25.23 -16.58 -22.99
CA ALA A 203 26.64 -16.40 -22.66
C ALA A 203 27.35 -15.85 -23.92
N ALA A 204 27.53 -14.52 -23.97
CA ALA A 204 28.39 -13.90 -24.96
C ALA A 204 29.74 -14.61 -24.91
N THR A 205 30.08 -15.30 -25.99
CA THR A 205 31.45 -15.71 -26.29
C THR A 205 32.32 -14.46 -26.24
N PRO A 206 33.38 -14.40 -25.42
CA PRO A 206 34.36 -13.34 -25.55
C PRO A 206 34.97 -13.41 -26.96
N THR A 207 34.79 -12.36 -27.73
CA THR A 207 35.48 -12.18 -28.99
C THR A 207 36.99 -12.32 -28.74
N PRO A 208 37.69 -13.26 -29.40
CA PRO A 208 39.13 -13.30 -29.29
C PRO A 208 39.68 -11.96 -29.79
N ALA A 209 40.55 -11.34 -28.99
CA ALA A 209 41.34 -10.19 -29.41
C ALA A 209 42.08 -10.57 -30.70
N ALA A 210 41.84 -9.82 -31.74
CA ALA A 210 42.67 -9.87 -32.96
C ALA A 210 44.06 -9.46 -32.54
N ASP A 211 44.98 -10.40 -32.63
CA ASP A 211 46.40 -10.14 -32.56
C ASP A 211 46.77 -9.22 -33.74
N GLU A 212 47.03 -7.96 -33.47
CA GLU A 212 47.73 -7.06 -34.39
C GLU A 212 49.22 -7.37 -34.30
N GLU A 213 49.68 -8.27 -35.19
CA GLU A 213 51.05 -8.29 -35.65
C GLU A 213 51.10 -7.59 -37.01
N GLY A 214 52.00 -6.58 -37.13
CA GLY A 214 52.35 -5.93 -38.37
C GLY A 214 52.88 -4.52 -38.18
#